data_d4a63b3d5cfaa268c37edae8e9db7220
#
_entry.id   d4a63b3d5cfaa268c37edae8e9db7220
#
_cell.length_a   1.000
_cell.length_b   1.000
_cell.length_c   1.000
_cell.angle_alpha   90.00
_cell.angle_beta   90.00
_cell.angle_gamma   90.00
#
_symmetry.space_group_name_H-M   'P 1'
#
loop_
_entity.id
_entity.type
_entity.pdbx_description
1 polymer ?
#
loop_
_entity_poly.entity_id
_entity_poly.type
_entity_poly.pdbx_seq_one_letter_code
_entity_poly.pdbx_strand_id
1 'polypeptide(L)'
;MNGTGGTEGTGGIDGVDPGAVPTGTGCVECDELGGWWVHLRRCARCGHIGCCDNSPGQHATAHWRTTGHPVVQSFEPGERWYWNYATGALHKTGPELAPPGSRPVGQPSPGPADRLPADWRDRIHR
;
A
#
# COMPACT_ATOMS: atom_id res chain seq x y z
N MET A 1 -15.98 -8.32 23.24
CA MET A 1 -15.70 -7.96 22.73
C MET A 1 -15.37 -7.84 22.23
N ASN A 2 -15.47 -7.74 22.28
CA ASN A 2 -15.14 -7.41 21.64
C ASN A 2 -14.54 -7.27 21.17
N GLY A 3 -14.52 -7.14 21.28
CA GLY A 3 -13.96 -6.72 20.66
C GLY A 3 -13.39 -6.52 20.47
N THR A 4 -13.46 -6.57 20.62
CA THR A 4 -12.91 -6.08 20.41
C THR A 4 -12.28 -5.72 20.18
N GLY A 5 -12.40 -5.78 20.20
CA GLY A 5 -11.83 -5.07 19.83
C GLY A 5 -11.29 -4.58 19.72
N GLY A 6 -11.14 -4.52 19.65
CA GLY A 6 -10.57 -3.79 19.43
C GLY A 6 -10.15 -3.28 19.45
N THR A 7 -10.11 -3.19 19.28
CA THR A 7 -9.64 -2.52 19.27
C THR A 7 -9.48 -1.73 19.52
N GLU A 8 -9.65 -1.96 19.89
CA GLU A 8 -9.81 -1.13 20.08
C GLU A 8 -9.44 -0.09 20.20
N GLY A 9 -9.46 -0.12 20.19
CA GLY A 9 -9.60 1.09 20.00
C GLY A 9 -8.80 2.25 20.10
N THR A 10 -7.87 2.40 20.34
CA THR A 10 -6.92 3.49 20.38
C THR A 10 -6.64 4.01 18.98
N GLY A 11 -7.58 4.78 18.43
CA GLY A 11 -7.44 5.30 17.08
C GLY A 11 -7.42 4.22 16.03
N GLY A 12 -7.97 3.05 16.35
CA GLY A 12 -8.00 1.95 15.42
C GLY A 12 -8.88 2.25 14.22
N ILE A 13 -8.53 1.65 13.12
CA ILE A 13 -9.29 1.72 11.87
C ILE A 13 -9.75 0.30 11.58
N ASP A 14 -11.03 0.13 11.29
CA ASP A 14 -11.58 -1.19 10.95
C ASP A 14 -10.87 -1.75 9.71
N GLY A 15 -10.58 -3.03 9.74
CA GLY A 15 -9.92 -3.69 8.62
C GLY A 15 -8.40 -3.62 8.67
N VAL A 16 -7.84 -3.23 9.80
CA VAL A 16 -6.39 -3.12 10.01
C VAL A 16 -5.91 -4.20 10.95
N ASP A 17 -4.79 -4.82 10.63
CA ASP A 17 -4.03 -5.70 11.52
C ASP A 17 -2.65 -5.10 11.71
N PRO A 18 -2.39 -4.42 12.84
CA PRO A 18 -1.10 -3.78 13.05
C PRO A 18 0.10 -4.73 13.06
N GLY A 19 -0.13 -6.01 13.31
CA GLY A 19 0.93 -7.01 13.33
C GLY A 19 1.28 -7.59 11.97
N ALA A 20 0.53 -7.25 10.92
CA ALA A 20 0.79 -7.80 9.59
C ALA A 20 2.05 -7.18 9.00
N VAL A 21 3.04 -8.02 8.71
CA VAL A 21 4.36 -7.58 8.20
C VAL A 21 4.26 -7.35 6.69
N PRO A 22 4.92 -6.30 6.15
CA PRO A 22 4.93 -6.09 4.70
C PRO A 22 5.53 -7.27 3.95
N THR A 23 5.00 -7.55 2.76
CA THR A 23 5.47 -8.65 1.90
C THR A 23 6.86 -8.40 1.32
N GLY A 24 7.31 -7.15 1.32
CA GLY A 24 8.62 -6.79 0.79
C GLY A 24 8.71 -5.30 0.57
N THR A 25 9.57 -4.89 -0.34
CA THR A 25 9.82 -3.48 -0.64
C THR A 25 9.41 -3.07 -2.04
N GLY A 26 8.72 -3.94 -2.77
CA GLY A 26 8.24 -3.67 -4.11
C GLY A 26 6.83 -4.20 -4.31
N CYS A 27 6.20 -3.81 -5.40
CA CYS A 27 4.88 -4.33 -5.75
C CYS A 27 4.99 -5.81 -6.09
N VAL A 28 4.27 -6.66 -5.37
CA VAL A 28 4.34 -8.11 -5.54
C VAL A 28 4.06 -8.50 -6.99
N GLU A 29 2.95 -8.02 -7.53
CA GLU A 29 2.53 -8.39 -8.88
C GLU A 29 3.44 -7.79 -9.96
N CYS A 30 3.90 -6.56 -9.77
CA CYS A 30 4.84 -5.97 -10.72
C CYS A 30 6.14 -6.78 -10.76
N ASP A 31 6.63 -7.23 -9.61
CA ASP A 31 7.85 -8.07 -9.57
C ASP A 31 7.63 -9.40 -10.30
N GLU A 32 6.44 -9.99 -10.16
CA GLU A 32 6.11 -11.24 -10.85
C GLU A 32 5.98 -11.06 -12.35
N LEU A 33 5.44 -9.93 -12.77
CA LEU A 33 5.10 -9.67 -14.18
C LEU A 33 6.17 -8.89 -14.94
N GLY A 34 7.24 -8.45 -14.25
CA GLY A 34 8.24 -7.59 -14.86
C GLY A 34 7.79 -6.16 -15.05
N GLY A 35 6.78 -5.73 -14.30
CA GLY A 35 6.23 -4.39 -14.38
C GLY A 35 6.98 -3.38 -13.52
N TRP A 36 6.46 -2.16 -13.51
CA TRP A 36 7.02 -1.05 -12.76
C TRP A 36 5.89 -0.27 -12.10
N TRP A 37 6.24 0.59 -11.13
CA TRP A 37 5.26 1.31 -10.33
C TRP A 37 5.69 2.76 -10.12
N VAL A 38 4.71 3.62 -9.80
CA VAL A 38 4.97 5.01 -9.40
C VAL A 38 5.16 5.08 -7.89
N HIS A 39 4.13 4.73 -7.11
CA HIS A 39 4.20 4.68 -5.65
C HIS A 39 3.68 3.35 -5.15
N LEU A 40 4.02 3.03 -3.90
CA LEU A 40 3.63 1.79 -3.28
C LEU A 40 2.62 2.01 -2.17
N ARG A 41 1.73 1.02 -2.01
CA ARG A 41 0.71 0.99 -0.97
C ARG A 41 0.81 -0.33 -0.23
N ARG A 42 0.60 -0.27 1.07
CA ARG A 42 0.62 -1.45 1.94
C ARG A 42 -0.80 -1.78 2.36
N CYS A 43 -1.24 -3.02 2.11
CA CYS A 43 -2.49 -3.48 2.68
C CYS A 43 -2.35 -3.52 4.20
N ALA A 44 -3.18 -2.74 4.89
CA ALA A 44 -3.09 -2.65 6.35
C ALA A 44 -3.64 -3.90 7.04
N ARG A 45 -4.27 -4.82 6.30
CA ARG A 45 -4.82 -6.05 6.86
C ARG A 45 -3.86 -7.22 6.77
N CYS A 46 -3.11 -7.36 5.65
CA CYS A 46 -2.26 -8.53 5.45
C CYS A 46 -0.82 -8.21 5.06
N GLY A 47 -0.47 -6.94 4.88
CA GLY A 47 0.88 -6.54 4.55
C GLY A 47 1.24 -6.59 3.06
N HIS A 48 0.32 -6.98 2.20
CA HIS A 48 0.57 -7.02 0.75
C HIS A 48 1.00 -5.64 0.24
N ILE A 49 2.10 -5.61 -0.50
CA ILE A 49 2.57 -4.38 -1.15
C ILE A 49 2.11 -4.39 -2.59
N GLY A 50 1.37 -3.37 -2.98
CA GLY A 50 0.90 -3.17 -4.34
C GLY A 50 1.15 -1.76 -4.81
N CYS A 51 1.07 -1.54 -6.12
CA CYS A 51 1.31 -0.22 -6.70
C CYS A 51 0.04 0.63 -6.70
N CYS A 52 0.23 1.95 -6.68
CA CYS A 52 -0.85 2.92 -6.62
C CYS A 52 -1.62 3.01 -7.95
N ASP A 53 -2.73 3.75 -7.92
CA ASP A 53 -3.59 3.88 -9.10
C ASP A 53 -2.97 4.69 -10.24
N ASN A 54 -1.91 5.47 -9.99
CA ASN A 54 -1.15 6.10 -11.07
C ASN A 54 -0.29 5.08 -11.83
N SER A 55 0.05 3.97 -11.19
CA SER A 55 0.85 2.92 -11.81
C SER A 55 0.03 2.16 -12.85
N PRO A 56 0.67 1.65 -13.90
CA PRO A 56 -0.08 0.92 -14.94
C PRO A 56 -0.86 -0.28 -14.39
N GLY A 57 -0.29 -0.98 -13.41
CA GLY A 57 -0.90 -2.21 -12.89
C GLY A 57 -2.01 -1.99 -11.88
N GLN A 58 -1.98 -0.89 -11.13
CA GLN A 58 -2.99 -0.60 -10.09
C GLN A 58 -3.21 -1.77 -9.14
N HIS A 59 -2.11 -2.42 -8.71
CA HIS A 59 -2.20 -3.70 -8.01
C HIS A 59 -2.71 -3.58 -6.58
N ALA A 60 -2.56 -2.41 -5.93
CA ALA A 60 -3.14 -2.21 -4.61
C ALA A 60 -4.67 -2.23 -4.67
N THR A 61 -5.26 -1.58 -5.67
CA THR A 61 -6.70 -1.60 -5.89
C THR A 61 -7.18 -3.01 -6.26
N ALA A 62 -6.43 -3.70 -7.12
CA ALA A 62 -6.75 -5.08 -7.50
C ALA A 62 -6.73 -6.01 -6.29
N HIS A 63 -5.79 -5.82 -5.38
CA HIS A 63 -5.73 -6.61 -4.14
C HIS A 63 -6.97 -6.42 -3.29
N TRP A 64 -7.43 -5.17 -3.12
CA TRP A 64 -8.67 -4.91 -2.40
C TRP A 64 -9.86 -5.62 -3.07
N ARG A 65 -9.97 -5.51 -4.38
CA ARG A 65 -11.09 -6.13 -5.10
C ARG A 65 -11.10 -7.65 -4.98
N THR A 66 -9.91 -8.26 -4.91
CA THR A 66 -9.78 -9.71 -4.80
C THR A 66 -10.00 -10.21 -3.38
N THR A 67 -9.48 -9.50 -2.39
CA THR A 67 -9.46 -9.98 -0.99
C THR A 67 -10.55 -9.38 -0.13
N GLY A 68 -11.09 -8.23 -0.50
CA GLY A 68 -12.00 -7.49 0.34
C GLY A 68 -11.33 -6.68 1.45
N HIS A 69 -9.99 -6.63 1.48
CA HIS A 69 -9.25 -5.85 2.48
C HIS A 69 -9.26 -4.37 2.08
N PRO A 70 -10.04 -3.50 2.76
CA PRO A 70 -10.33 -2.18 2.22
C PRO A 70 -9.28 -1.12 2.53
N VAL A 71 -8.45 -1.32 3.54
CA VAL A 71 -7.57 -0.26 4.03
C VAL A 71 -6.14 -0.48 3.57
N VAL A 72 -5.56 0.57 2.98
CA VAL A 72 -4.13 0.62 2.67
C VAL A 72 -3.50 1.79 3.40
N GLN A 73 -2.20 1.68 3.67
CA GLN A 73 -1.37 2.79 4.10
C GLN A 73 -0.37 3.09 3.00
N SER A 74 -0.03 4.36 2.83
CA SER A 74 1.10 4.70 1.96
C SER A 74 2.35 3.97 2.46
N PHE A 75 3.11 3.40 1.52
CA PHE A 75 4.39 2.75 1.84
C PHE A 75 5.57 3.63 1.41
N GLU A 76 5.30 4.90 1.12
CA GLU A 76 6.33 5.87 0.76
C GLU A 76 6.94 6.48 2.01
N PRO A 77 8.27 6.73 2.01
CA PRO A 77 8.92 7.33 3.18
C PRO A 77 8.30 8.68 3.55
N GLY A 78 8.08 8.87 4.84
CA GLY A 78 7.52 10.13 5.34
C GLY A 78 6.01 10.25 5.21
N GLU A 79 5.35 9.31 4.59
CA GLU A 79 3.89 9.32 4.45
C GLU A 79 3.28 8.31 5.39
N ARG A 80 2.25 8.72 6.13
CA ARG A 80 1.62 7.85 7.13
C ARG A 80 0.10 7.80 7.01
N TRP A 81 -0.46 8.35 5.93
CA TRP A 81 -1.89 8.36 5.72
C TRP A 81 -2.40 6.98 5.33
N TYR A 82 -3.69 6.76 5.62
CA TYR A 82 -4.43 5.55 5.25
C TYR A 82 -5.54 5.92 4.29
N TRP A 83 -5.91 5.00 3.44
CA TRP A 83 -7.03 5.13 2.52
C TRP A 83 -7.93 3.91 2.63
N ASN A 84 -9.24 4.16 2.70
CA ASN A 84 -10.24 3.08 2.70
C ASN A 84 -10.94 3.05 1.36
N TYR A 85 -10.68 2.02 0.57
CA TYR A 85 -11.27 1.88 -0.76
C TYR A 85 -12.78 1.73 -0.71
N ALA A 86 -13.33 1.09 0.33
CA ALA A 86 -14.76 0.80 0.41
C ALA A 86 -15.57 2.06 0.72
N THR A 87 -15.01 2.98 1.51
CA THR A 87 -15.74 4.17 1.97
C THR A 87 -15.25 5.46 1.31
N GLY A 88 -14.06 5.44 0.70
CA GLY A 88 -13.44 6.65 0.19
C GLY A 88 -12.87 7.57 1.28
N ALA A 89 -12.69 7.05 2.48
CA ALA A 89 -12.20 7.86 3.60
C ALA A 89 -10.68 7.92 3.61
N LEU A 90 -10.16 9.12 3.83
CA LEU A 90 -8.73 9.36 4.07
C LEU A 90 -8.51 9.59 5.55
N HIS A 91 -7.58 8.84 6.14
CA HIS A 91 -7.19 9.02 7.53
C HIS A 91 -5.75 9.50 7.57
N LYS A 92 -5.52 10.68 8.11
CA LYS A 92 -4.17 11.25 8.18
C LYS A 92 -3.31 10.54 9.21
N THR A 93 -3.94 9.96 10.24
CA THR A 93 -3.25 9.23 11.29
C THR A 93 -3.98 7.93 11.57
N GLY A 94 -3.31 7.01 12.22
CA GLY A 94 -3.88 5.73 12.60
C GLY A 94 -2.88 4.91 13.38
N PRO A 95 -3.15 3.62 13.58
CA PRO A 95 -2.26 2.77 14.35
C PRO A 95 -0.90 2.62 13.66
N GLU A 96 0.13 2.42 14.45
CA GLU A 96 1.44 2.09 13.93
C GLU A 96 1.43 0.62 13.49
N LEU A 97 1.86 0.37 12.27
CA LEU A 97 1.90 -0.98 11.71
C LEU A 97 3.28 -1.59 11.88
N ALA A 98 3.36 -2.93 11.79
CA ALA A 98 4.62 -3.65 11.94
C ALA A 98 5.67 -3.17 10.96
N PRO A 99 6.94 -3.01 11.40
CA PRO A 99 7.99 -2.53 10.51
C PRO A 99 8.34 -3.55 9.42
N PRO A 100 8.93 -3.08 8.32
CA PRO A 100 9.26 -1.67 8.01
C PRO A 100 8.02 -0.85 7.66
N GLY A 101 8.06 0.42 8.04
CA GLY A 101 6.93 1.35 7.83
C GLY A 101 6.89 1.96 6.44
N SER A 102 7.94 1.77 5.64
CA SER A 102 8.01 2.29 4.28
C SER A 102 9.02 1.48 3.46
N ARG A 103 8.98 1.67 2.15
CA ARG A 103 10.09 1.23 1.30
C ARG A 103 11.36 1.99 1.71
N PRO A 104 12.56 1.43 1.41
CA PRO A 104 13.80 2.15 1.72
C PRO A 104 13.89 3.50 1.02
N VAL A 105 14.40 4.52 1.71
CA VAL A 105 14.53 5.86 1.13
C VAL A 105 15.41 5.90 -0.11
N GLY A 106 16.39 5.00 -0.20
CA GLY A 106 17.28 4.93 -1.36
C GLY A 106 16.69 4.23 -2.57
N GLN A 107 15.53 3.59 -2.41
CA GLN A 107 14.88 2.91 -3.52
C GLN A 107 14.21 3.94 -4.44
N PRO A 108 14.41 3.86 -5.76
CA PRO A 108 13.82 4.86 -6.65
C PRO A 108 12.31 4.79 -6.70
N SER A 109 11.69 5.95 -6.89
CA SER A 109 10.26 6.09 -7.14
C SER A 109 10.08 7.14 -8.24
N PRO A 110 9.55 6.76 -9.40
CA PRO A 110 9.09 5.42 -9.76
C PRO A 110 10.22 4.41 -9.91
N GLY A 111 9.85 3.13 -9.86
CA GLY A 111 10.82 2.06 -9.90
C GLY A 111 10.21 0.71 -10.29
N PRO A 112 11.02 -0.34 -10.32
CA PRO A 112 12.48 -0.33 -10.15
C PRO A 112 13.16 0.25 -11.38
N ALA A 113 14.37 0.79 -11.19
CA ALA A 113 15.06 1.54 -12.26
C ALA A 113 15.30 0.70 -13.51
N ASP A 114 15.58 -0.59 -13.36
CA ASP A 114 15.90 -1.46 -14.47
C ASP A 114 14.69 -1.85 -15.32
N ARG A 115 13.48 -1.59 -14.85
CA ARG A 115 12.24 -1.89 -15.59
C ARG A 115 11.45 -0.64 -15.98
N LEU A 116 11.90 0.53 -15.54
CA LEU A 116 11.17 1.78 -15.78
C LEU A 116 11.44 2.30 -17.19
N PRO A 117 10.40 2.45 -18.03
CA PRO A 117 10.63 3.00 -19.37
C PRO A 117 10.96 4.49 -19.31
N ALA A 118 11.72 4.98 -20.31
CA ALA A 118 12.10 6.38 -20.36
C ALA A 118 10.89 7.31 -20.47
N ASP A 119 9.83 6.83 -21.11
CA ASP A 119 8.59 7.59 -21.31
C ASP A 119 7.51 7.26 -20.28
N TRP A 120 7.91 6.87 -19.07
CA TRP A 120 6.96 6.43 -18.04
C TRP A 120 5.88 7.47 -17.74
N ARG A 121 6.20 8.76 -17.86
CA ARG A 121 5.21 9.82 -17.58
C ARG A 121 4.02 9.76 -18.53
N ASP A 122 4.23 9.27 -19.75
CA ASP A 122 3.17 9.11 -20.75
C ASP A 122 2.33 7.85 -20.52
N ARG A 123 2.78 6.98 -19.61
CA ARG A 123 2.17 5.68 -19.38
C ARG A 123 1.42 5.56 -18.06
N ILE A 124 1.45 6.60 -17.23
CA ILE A 124 0.77 6.57 -15.93
C ILE A 124 -0.70 6.91 -16.10
N HIS A 125 -1.50 6.43 -15.14
CA HIS A 125 -2.92 6.82 -15.02
C HIS A 125 -3.02 8.16 -14.29
N ARG A 126 -3.92 8.99 -14.75
CA ARG A 126 -4.08 10.34 -14.18
C ARG A 126 -5.47 10.60 -13.62
#